data_7aba7cef06e3775fa1e855eeca044b1c
#
_entry.id   7aba7cef06e3775fa1e855eeca044b1c
#
_cell.length_a   1.000
_cell.length_b   1.000
_cell.length_c   1.000
_cell.angle_alpha   90.00
_cell.angle_beta   90.00
_cell.angle_gamma   90.00
#
_symmetry.space_group_name_H-M   'P 1'
#
loop_
_entity.id
_entity.type
_entity.pdbx_description
1 polymer ?
#
loop_
_entity_poly.entity_id
_entity_poly.type
_entity_poly.pdbx_seq_one_letter_code
_entity_poly.pdbx_strand_id
1 'polypeptide(L)'
;ENIANAGFSDRIDFHAVDMLSDAPLPGEADIWWMSQFLDCFSPEQIISILSKIASVMKPGAKLCIMELFWDAQRFEATSFSLNASSLYFTCMANGNSRFYSAEKFYDYLNKAGFQVAERHNNLGVGHTLLICQKK
;
A
#
# COMPACT_ATOMS: atom_id res chain seq x y z
N GLU A 1 -1.97 23.59 -7.33
CA GLU A 1 -1.19 24.58 -8.11
C GLU A 1 -0.36 23.90 -9.19
N ASN A 2 0.47 22.92 -8.88
CA ASN A 2 1.34 22.23 -9.86
C ASN A 2 0.57 21.53 -11.00
N ILE A 3 -0.59 20.92 -10.70
CA ILE A 3 -1.41 20.21 -11.69
C ILE A 3 -2.07 21.19 -12.65
N ALA A 4 -2.56 22.33 -12.15
CA ALA A 4 -3.13 23.38 -12.99
C ALA A 4 -2.07 23.97 -13.92
N ASN A 5 -0.87 24.23 -13.39
CA ASN A 5 0.26 24.75 -14.18
C ASN A 5 0.75 23.76 -15.24
N ALA A 6 0.60 22.44 -14.98
CA ALA A 6 0.93 21.38 -15.94
C ALA A 6 -0.21 21.08 -16.93
N GLY A 7 -1.36 21.74 -16.83
CA GLY A 7 -2.50 21.55 -17.73
C GLY A 7 -3.28 20.25 -17.54
N PHE A 8 -3.30 19.69 -16.33
CA PHE A 8 -3.97 18.42 -16.04
C PHE A 8 -5.20 18.54 -15.12
N SER A 9 -5.70 19.77 -14.87
CA SER A 9 -6.83 20.01 -13.97
C SER A 9 -8.15 19.37 -14.40
N ASP A 10 -8.30 19.05 -15.67
CA ASP A 10 -9.44 18.34 -16.25
C ASP A 10 -9.40 16.82 -16.06
N ARG A 11 -8.27 16.28 -15.60
CA ARG A 11 -8.03 14.83 -15.48
C ARG A 11 -7.62 14.37 -14.09
N ILE A 12 -7.29 15.29 -13.19
CA ILE A 12 -6.78 14.98 -11.85
C ILE A 12 -7.55 15.78 -10.81
N ASP A 13 -8.24 15.08 -9.93
CA ASP A 13 -8.93 15.64 -8.76
C ASP A 13 -8.21 15.27 -7.47
N PHE A 14 -8.34 16.12 -6.45
CA PHE A 14 -7.82 15.90 -5.11
C PHE A 14 -8.93 15.74 -4.11
N HIS A 15 -8.88 14.64 -3.36
CA HIS A 15 -9.78 14.38 -2.25
C HIS A 15 -8.97 14.15 -0.98
N ALA A 16 -9.09 15.07 -0.03
CA ALA A 16 -8.49 14.90 1.29
C ALA A 16 -9.37 13.95 2.11
N VAL A 17 -8.88 12.75 2.40
CA VAL A 17 -9.59 11.73 3.19
C VAL A 17 -8.67 11.21 4.28
N ASP A 18 -9.13 11.22 5.52
CA ASP A 18 -8.49 10.46 6.60
C ASP A 18 -8.82 8.97 6.43
N MET A 19 -7.82 8.20 6.06
CA MET A 19 -7.97 6.78 5.79
C MET A 19 -8.33 5.96 7.04
N LEU A 20 -8.06 6.47 8.24
CA LEU A 20 -8.39 5.82 9.51
C LEU A 20 -9.76 6.23 10.06
N SER A 21 -10.40 7.23 9.49
CA SER A 21 -11.77 7.66 9.86
C SER A 21 -12.83 6.85 9.12
N ASP A 22 -14.09 7.02 9.52
CA ASP A 22 -15.25 6.43 8.82
C ASP A 22 -15.66 7.23 7.56
N ALA A 23 -14.92 8.26 7.18
CA ALA A 23 -15.21 9.05 5.99
C ALA A 23 -15.24 8.16 4.73
N PRO A 24 -16.23 8.31 3.84
CA PRO A 24 -16.33 7.51 2.63
C PRO A 24 -15.15 7.81 1.69
N LEU A 25 -14.70 6.78 0.98
CA LEU A 25 -13.72 6.94 -0.09
C LEU A 25 -14.40 7.54 -1.32
N PRO A 26 -13.69 8.38 -2.10
CA PRO A 26 -14.24 8.96 -3.30
C PRO A 26 -14.38 7.91 -4.40
N GLY A 27 -15.58 7.88 -5.00
CA GLY A 27 -15.86 7.31 -6.30
C GLY A 27 -15.56 5.81 -6.51
N GLU A 28 -15.95 5.36 -7.69
CA GLU A 28 -15.57 4.05 -8.24
C GLU A 28 -14.33 4.19 -9.12
N ALA A 29 -13.38 3.28 -8.97
CA ALA A 29 -12.17 3.23 -9.79
C ALA A 29 -11.94 1.84 -10.35
N ASP A 30 -11.32 1.75 -11.53
CA ASP A 30 -10.87 0.50 -12.13
C ASP A 30 -9.56 0.02 -11.50
N ILE A 31 -8.74 0.98 -11.08
CA ILE A 31 -7.44 0.72 -10.47
C ILE A 31 -7.33 1.56 -9.19
N TRP A 32 -7.02 0.90 -8.10
CA TRP A 32 -6.64 1.48 -6.82
C TRP A 32 -5.12 1.34 -6.68
N TRP A 33 -4.42 2.44 -6.46
CA TRP A 33 -2.96 2.45 -6.41
C TRP A 33 -2.47 2.96 -5.07
N MET A 34 -1.63 2.16 -4.41
CA MET A 34 -0.89 2.55 -3.20
C MET A 34 0.59 2.26 -3.39
N SER A 35 1.43 3.23 -3.06
CA SER A 35 2.88 3.10 -3.18
C SER A 35 3.55 3.67 -1.94
N GLN A 36 4.30 2.86 -1.21
CA GLN A 36 4.99 3.23 0.03
C GLN A 36 4.06 4.01 0.97
N PHE A 37 2.93 3.41 1.24
CA PHE A 37 1.86 4.02 2.02
C PHE A 37 1.46 3.16 3.21
N LEU A 38 1.29 1.86 2.99
CA LEU A 38 0.79 0.96 4.02
C LEU A 38 1.84 0.62 5.07
N ASP A 39 3.11 0.78 4.77
CA ASP A 39 4.24 0.65 5.70
C ASP A 39 4.22 1.69 6.84
N CYS A 40 3.41 2.76 6.70
CA CYS A 40 3.20 3.77 7.74
C CYS A 40 2.21 3.36 8.83
N PHE A 41 1.49 2.25 8.70
CA PHE A 41 0.37 1.84 9.55
C PHE A 41 0.63 0.54 10.31
N SER A 42 -0.09 0.35 11.44
CA SER A 42 -0.09 -0.93 12.16
C SER A 42 -0.82 -2.02 11.36
N PRO A 43 -0.60 -3.31 11.67
CA PRO A 43 -1.30 -4.41 11.01
C PRO A 43 -2.83 -4.26 11.02
N GLU A 44 -3.39 -3.82 12.13
CA GLU A 44 -4.84 -3.62 12.31
C GLU A 44 -5.34 -2.47 11.43
N GLN A 45 -4.57 -1.39 11.37
CA GLN A 45 -4.88 -0.24 10.52
C GLN A 45 -4.79 -0.60 9.03
N ILE A 46 -3.77 -1.38 8.62
CA ILE A 46 -3.64 -1.90 7.25
C ILE A 46 -4.87 -2.72 6.86
N ILE A 47 -5.29 -3.66 7.71
CA ILE A 47 -6.47 -4.48 7.46
C ILE A 47 -7.73 -3.61 7.37
N SER A 48 -7.87 -2.62 8.24
CA SER A 48 -9.00 -1.68 8.22
C SER A 48 -9.05 -0.87 6.93
N ILE A 49 -7.92 -0.28 6.51
CA ILE A 49 -7.81 0.50 5.25
C ILE A 49 -8.15 -0.39 4.05
N LEU A 50 -7.57 -1.58 3.98
CA LEU A 50 -7.82 -2.53 2.89
C LEU A 50 -9.28 -2.99 2.86
N SER A 51 -9.89 -3.28 4.02
CA SER A 51 -11.30 -3.67 4.12
C SER A 51 -12.24 -2.53 3.66
N LYS A 52 -11.90 -1.30 4.01
CA LYS A 52 -12.62 -0.11 3.57
C LYS A 52 -12.57 0.03 2.04
N ILE A 53 -11.40 -0.18 1.43
CA ILE A 53 -11.26 -0.20 -0.03
C ILE A 53 -12.06 -1.34 -0.64
N ALA A 54 -11.98 -2.56 -0.08
CA ALA A 54 -12.74 -3.71 -0.56
C ALA A 54 -14.25 -3.46 -0.57
N SER A 55 -14.76 -2.68 0.39
CA SER A 55 -16.20 -2.39 0.49
C SER A 55 -16.73 -1.52 -0.66
N VAL A 56 -15.87 -0.66 -1.24
CA VAL A 56 -16.24 0.27 -2.32
C VAL A 56 -15.72 -0.12 -3.70
N MET A 57 -14.79 -1.07 -3.77
CA MET A 57 -14.26 -1.57 -5.05
C MET A 57 -15.34 -2.28 -5.85
N LYS A 58 -15.49 -1.90 -7.11
CA LYS A 58 -16.36 -2.57 -8.06
C LYS A 58 -15.81 -3.94 -8.50
N PRO A 59 -16.67 -4.87 -8.94
CA PRO A 59 -16.22 -6.14 -9.51
C PRO A 59 -15.23 -5.92 -10.68
N GLY A 60 -14.14 -6.68 -10.69
CA GLY A 60 -13.11 -6.60 -11.73
C GLY A 60 -12.06 -5.48 -11.55
N ALA A 61 -12.27 -4.55 -10.62
CA ALA A 61 -11.26 -3.56 -10.28
C ALA A 61 -10.00 -4.22 -9.67
N LYS A 62 -8.85 -3.58 -9.87
CA LYS A 62 -7.56 -4.05 -9.36
C LYS A 62 -7.05 -3.15 -8.25
N LEU A 63 -6.46 -3.75 -7.22
CA LEU A 63 -5.71 -3.07 -6.19
C LEU A 63 -4.22 -3.32 -6.42
N CYS A 64 -3.48 -2.26 -6.74
CA CYS A 64 -2.04 -2.29 -6.98
C CYS A 64 -1.32 -1.72 -5.75
N ILE A 65 -0.46 -2.52 -5.12
CA ILE A 65 0.30 -2.13 -3.94
C ILE A 65 1.79 -2.27 -4.25
N MET A 66 2.52 -1.18 -4.16
CA MET A 66 3.96 -1.15 -4.37
C MET A 66 4.67 -0.81 -3.06
N GLU A 67 5.35 -1.79 -2.48
CA GLU A 67 6.02 -1.69 -1.18
C GLU A 67 7.43 -2.29 -1.21
N LEU A 68 8.21 -1.98 -0.18
CA LEU A 68 9.49 -2.62 0.10
C LEU A 68 9.27 -3.72 1.14
N PHE A 69 9.32 -4.98 0.72
CA PHE A 69 9.28 -6.13 1.63
C PHE A 69 10.70 -6.59 1.94
N TRP A 70 11.06 -6.68 3.22
CA TRP A 70 12.43 -7.01 3.63
C TRP A 70 12.83 -8.45 3.26
N ASP A 71 11.88 -9.38 3.14
CA ASP A 71 12.08 -10.78 2.74
C ASP A 71 12.05 -10.99 1.22
N ALA A 72 11.80 -9.94 0.43
CA ALA A 72 11.73 -9.99 -1.03
C ALA A 72 12.89 -9.27 -1.71
N GLN A 73 13.96 -9.00 -0.99
CA GLN A 73 15.11 -8.27 -1.50
C GLN A 73 16.11 -9.19 -2.21
N ARG A 74 16.74 -8.65 -3.25
CA ARG A 74 17.78 -9.37 -4.01
C ARG A 74 19.07 -9.57 -3.20
N PHE A 75 19.40 -8.59 -2.34
CA PHE A 75 20.64 -8.59 -1.56
C PHE A 75 20.31 -8.61 -0.08
N GLU A 76 21.04 -9.43 0.67
CA GLU A 76 20.92 -9.52 2.14
C GLU A 76 21.17 -8.16 2.83
N ALA A 77 22.13 -7.39 2.33
CA ALA A 77 22.39 -6.04 2.85
C ALA A 77 21.18 -5.11 2.75
N THR A 78 20.37 -5.23 1.68
CA THR A 78 19.12 -4.45 1.55
C THR A 78 18.09 -4.91 2.57
N SER A 79 17.91 -6.22 2.74
CA SER A 79 17.03 -6.78 3.75
C SER A 79 17.42 -6.32 5.16
N PHE A 80 18.70 -6.37 5.49
CA PHE A 80 19.23 -5.86 6.76
C PHE A 80 18.94 -4.36 6.94
N SER A 81 19.19 -3.55 5.91
CA SER A 81 18.93 -2.10 5.95
C SER A 81 17.46 -1.77 6.20
N LEU A 82 16.53 -2.50 5.54
CA LEU A 82 15.10 -2.32 5.74
C LEU A 82 14.67 -2.66 7.19
N ASN A 83 15.22 -3.74 7.75
CA ASN A 83 14.95 -4.09 9.15
C ASN A 83 15.52 -3.07 10.13
N ALA A 84 16.74 -2.58 9.91
CA ALA A 84 17.33 -1.52 10.72
C ALA A 84 16.55 -0.21 10.64
N SER A 85 16.09 0.17 9.42
CA SER A 85 15.23 1.35 9.22
C SER A 85 13.87 1.18 9.90
N SER A 86 13.30 -0.02 9.92
CA SER A 86 12.06 -0.31 10.65
C SER A 86 12.20 -0.02 12.14
N LEU A 87 13.32 -0.39 12.74
CA LEU A 87 13.59 -0.08 14.15
C LEU A 87 13.65 1.44 14.38
N TYR A 88 14.34 2.17 13.49
CA TYR A 88 14.40 3.62 13.54
C TYR A 88 13.00 4.25 13.45
N PHE A 89 12.21 3.89 12.46
CA PHE A 89 10.86 4.44 12.28
C PHE A 89 9.93 4.11 13.44
N THR A 90 9.98 2.89 13.97
CA THR A 90 9.17 2.50 15.11
C THR A 90 9.55 3.27 16.36
N CYS A 91 10.84 3.51 16.63
CA CYS A 91 11.30 4.19 17.84
C CYS A 91 11.25 5.72 17.75
N MET A 92 11.49 6.30 16.57
CA MET A 92 11.76 7.73 16.42
C MET A 92 10.65 8.48 15.65
N ALA A 93 9.74 7.77 14.99
CA ALA A 93 8.65 8.40 14.22
C ALA A 93 7.30 8.23 14.92
N ASN A 94 6.41 7.41 14.40
CA ASN A 94 5.03 7.29 14.85
C ASN A 94 4.73 6.01 15.67
N GLY A 95 5.72 5.18 15.94
CA GLY A 95 5.57 3.92 16.65
C GLY A 95 5.01 2.75 15.80
N ASN A 96 4.54 3.00 14.60
CA ASN A 96 3.86 2.02 13.75
C ASN A 96 4.62 1.72 12.45
N SER A 97 5.27 2.73 11.85
CA SER A 97 5.95 2.59 10.55
C SER A 97 7.04 1.54 10.58
N ARG A 98 6.99 0.62 9.63
CA ARG A 98 7.98 -0.45 9.46
C ARG A 98 7.86 -1.10 8.10
N PHE A 99 8.93 -1.70 7.62
CA PHE A 99 8.88 -2.58 6.46
C PHE A 99 8.43 -3.98 6.88
N TYR A 100 7.37 -4.47 6.26
CA TYR A 100 6.79 -5.78 6.54
C TYR A 100 7.47 -6.88 5.71
N SER A 101 7.27 -8.15 6.10
CA SER A 101 7.53 -9.26 5.19
C SER A 101 6.36 -9.43 4.21
N ALA A 102 6.63 -9.89 3.00
CA ALA A 102 5.60 -10.19 2.02
C ALA A 102 4.64 -11.28 2.54
N GLU A 103 5.15 -12.29 3.26
CA GLU A 103 4.35 -13.35 3.86
C GLU A 103 3.27 -12.78 4.80
N LYS A 104 3.67 -11.94 5.78
CA LYS A 104 2.72 -11.30 6.69
C LYS A 104 1.75 -10.37 5.97
N PHE A 105 2.23 -9.69 4.94
CA PHE A 105 1.39 -8.78 4.18
C PHE A 105 0.30 -9.52 3.39
N TYR A 106 0.59 -10.74 2.91
CA TYR A 106 -0.43 -11.60 2.30
C TYR A 106 -1.52 -12.00 3.30
N ASP A 107 -1.19 -12.22 4.55
CA ASP A 107 -2.18 -12.47 5.60
C ASP A 107 -3.11 -11.28 5.80
N TYR A 108 -2.58 -10.04 5.76
CA TYR A 108 -3.39 -8.82 5.89
C TYR A 108 -4.34 -8.66 4.70
N LEU A 109 -3.84 -8.87 3.48
CA LEU A 109 -4.66 -8.88 2.26
C LEU A 109 -5.77 -9.92 2.33
N ASN A 110 -5.43 -11.13 2.75
CA ASN A 110 -6.37 -12.24 2.88
C ASN A 110 -7.49 -11.92 3.87
N LYS A 111 -7.16 -11.37 5.04
CA LYS A 111 -8.12 -10.93 6.07
C LYS A 111 -9.02 -9.81 5.60
N ALA A 112 -8.51 -8.91 4.76
CA ALA A 112 -9.27 -7.80 4.17
C ALA A 112 -10.11 -8.20 2.94
N GLY A 113 -10.14 -9.48 2.55
CA GLY A 113 -10.93 -9.97 1.43
C GLY A 113 -10.26 -9.88 0.07
N PHE A 114 -8.93 -9.74 0.03
CA PHE A 114 -8.14 -9.74 -1.20
C PHE A 114 -7.38 -11.05 -1.41
N GLN A 115 -7.06 -11.32 -2.67
CA GLN A 115 -6.08 -12.30 -3.09
C GLN A 115 -5.06 -11.64 -4.03
N VAL A 116 -3.80 -12.05 -3.93
CA VAL A 116 -2.75 -11.60 -4.86
C VAL A 116 -2.87 -12.41 -6.15
N ALA A 117 -3.13 -11.72 -7.25
CA ALA A 117 -3.21 -12.32 -8.58
C ALA A 117 -1.83 -12.35 -9.26
N GLU A 118 -1.05 -11.28 -9.11
CA GLU A 118 0.28 -11.16 -9.70
C GLU A 118 1.25 -10.52 -8.71
N ARG A 119 2.53 -10.89 -8.81
CA ARG A 119 3.63 -10.32 -8.03
C ARG A 119 4.82 -10.03 -8.93
N HIS A 120 5.33 -8.80 -8.87
CA HIS A 120 6.50 -8.36 -9.59
C HIS A 120 7.54 -7.82 -8.61
N ASN A 121 8.67 -8.52 -8.47
CA ASN A 121 9.75 -8.15 -7.55
C ASN A 121 10.84 -7.33 -8.26
N ASN A 122 11.69 -6.69 -7.45
CA ASN A 122 12.89 -5.98 -7.89
C ASN A 122 12.60 -4.84 -8.89
N LEU A 123 11.48 -4.15 -8.71
CA LEU A 123 11.19 -2.94 -9.45
C LEU A 123 12.02 -1.78 -8.89
N GLY A 124 12.72 -1.06 -9.76
CA GLY A 124 13.61 0.01 -9.32
C GLY A 124 14.64 -0.46 -8.28
N VAL A 125 14.62 0.12 -7.10
CA VAL A 125 15.56 -0.17 -6.00
C VAL A 125 14.96 -1.17 -5.00
N GLY A 126 14.40 -2.29 -5.50
CA GLY A 126 13.94 -3.40 -4.64
C GLY A 126 12.46 -3.39 -4.26
N HIS A 127 11.64 -2.57 -4.91
CA HIS A 127 10.19 -2.59 -4.69
C HIS A 127 9.55 -3.86 -5.24
N THR A 128 8.47 -4.25 -4.60
CA THR A 128 7.58 -5.32 -5.08
C THR A 128 6.21 -4.73 -5.36
N LEU A 129 5.69 -4.96 -6.56
CA LEU A 129 4.31 -4.66 -6.92
C LEU A 129 3.45 -5.91 -6.74
N LEU A 130 2.41 -5.79 -5.95
CA LEU A 130 1.34 -6.76 -5.81
C LEU A 130 0.10 -6.26 -6.58
N ILE A 131 -0.41 -7.06 -7.50
CA ILE A 131 -1.69 -6.82 -8.16
C ILE A 131 -2.71 -7.73 -7.49
N CYS A 132 -3.65 -7.13 -6.79
CA CYS A 132 -4.63 -7.82 -5.98
C CYS A 132 -6.03 -7.71 -6.57
N GLN A 133 -6.83 -8.74 -6.34
CA GLN A 133 -8.24 -8.81 -6.71
C GLN A 133 -9.07 -9.09 -5.46
N LYS A 134 -10.29 -8.56 -5.45
CA LYS A 134 -11.29 -8.91 -4.43
C LYS A 134 -11.70 -10.38 -4.61
N LYS A 135 -11.84 -11.10 -3.51
CA LYS A 135 -12.33 -12.49 -3.47
C LYS A 135 -13.80 -12.58 -3.80
#